data_6189e33552d35b645215715f461048ac
#
_entry.id   6189e33552d35b645215715f461048ac
#
_cell.length_a   1.000
_cell.length_b   1.000
_cell.length_c   1.000
_cell.angle_alpha   90.00
_cell.angle_beta   90.00
_cell.angle_gamma   90.00
#
_symmetry.space_group_name_H-M   'P 1'
#
loop_
_entity.id
_entity.type
_entity.pdbx_description
1 polymer ?
#
loop_
_entity_poly.entity_id
_entity_poly.type
_entity_poly.pdbx_seq_one_letter_code
_entity_poly.pdbx_strand_id
1 'polypeptide(L)'
;MSKYKRYAIVVILVSNGILISFLESFIPIPIPVPGVKLGLGNIITMIGIAFLGVRDVLFIVAIRCFVVAVLTRGVMMLAFSLTGGILSALVMALLYKKFSSMFSVKGISIAGALVHSTAQVIVASFILGQFVIMYYLPVLLVSAVITGFITGSIGEIAINEIRRKDIFGNSPQEHTDIDFGNILHSDKSDTLIKKHQILPKMDSGVKLFFAFILSIIPFLCENQISFIIISAYLIFITIFSGMKVRTVLTSFTAYFIIVVFPFLFGFLISLLFYQISGNAMFTYYQQISDTAIRMFQLFLLWYIGCIYFNTTPMKSFIGLFDKILTPFKRFGVPVEDHLKVIMCVIKVLTQIGPEVKRSFTESMSSMSDNKKWWSRINIKGISGIIVNFIVNSFKRMDAIEKYVKEVNAADLYNYRLKVSRLDIVASVSFVIVVFLVIIIENGYLM
;
A
#
# COMPACT_ATOMS: atom_id res chain seq x y z
N MET A 1 13.09 -7.05 -26.27
CA MET A 1 13.20 -6.02 -25.20
C MET A 1 14.28 -6.45 -24.23
N SER A 2 15.25 -5.58 -23.92
CA SER A 2 16.32 -5.89 -22.97
C SER A 2 15.76 -6.10 -21.55
N LYS A 3 16.47 -6.87 -20.70
CA LYS A 3 16.11 -7.08 -19.30
C LYS A 3 15.99 -5.74 -18.55
N TYR A 4 16.92 -4.83 -18.78
CA TYR A 4 16.96 -3.53 -18.10
C TYR A 4 15.85 -2.59 -18.58
N LYS A 5 15.53 -2.57 -19.89
CA LYS A 5 14.38 -1.85 -20.44
C LYS A 5 13.08 -2.32 -19.81
N ARG A 6 12.91 -3.65 -19.61
CA ARG A 6 11.77 -4.22 -18.92
C ARG A 6 11.67 -3.74 -17.45
N TYR A 7 12.79 -3.70 -16.73
CA TYR A 7 12.82 -3.18 -15.36
C TYR A 7 12.54 -1.68 -15.30
N ALA A 8 13.06 -0.88 -16.24
CA ALA A 8 12.75 0.54 -16.31
C ALA A 8 11.25 0.79 -16.52
N ILE A 9 10.61 0.03 -17.41
CA ILE A 9 9.15 0.09 -17.61
C ILE A 9 8.41 -0.27 -16.29
N VAL A 10 8.82 -1.31 -15.60
CA VAL A 10 8.23 -1.69 -14.31
C VAL A 10 8.39 -0.57 -13.29
N VAL A 11 9.57 0.02 -13.16
CA VAL A 11 9.82 1.16 -12.25
C VAL A 11 8.89 2.32 -12.57
N ILE A 12 8.76 2.70 -13.84
CA ILE A 12 7.88 3.79 -14.29
C ILE A 12 6.42 3.47 -13.96
N LEU A 13 5.94 2.28 -14.33
CA LEU A 13 4.56 1.88 -14.09
C LEU A 13 4.22 1.82 -12.60
N VAL A 14 5.09 1.24 -11.78
CA VAL A 14 4.87 1.18 -10.33
C VAL A 14 4.87 2.57 -9.72
N SER A 15 5.85 3.41 -10.07
CA SER A 15 5.94 4.79 -9.57
C SER A 15 4.71 5.61 -9.96
N ASN A 16 4.28 5.53 -11.21
CA ASN A 16 3.04 6.16 -11.68
C ASN A 16 1.81 5.64 -10.93
N GLY A 17 1.72 4.32 -10.72
CA GLY A 17 0.61 3.72 -9.99
C GLY A 17 0.51 4.24 -8.55
N ILE A 18 1.64 4.43 -7.88
CA ILE A 18 1.69 4.97 -6.52
C ILE A 18 1.36 6.47 -6.52
N LEU A 19 1.96 7.24 -7.42
CA LEU A 19 1.72 8.69 -7.52
C LEU A 19 0.26 8.98 -7.87
N ILE A 20 -0.31 8.29 -8.84
CA ILE A 20 -1.72 8.44 -9.23
C ILE A 20 -2.64 8.04 -8.08
N SER A 21 -2.37 6.95 -7.36
CA SER A 21 -3.14 6.56 -6.18
C SER A 21 -3.04 7.59 -5.04
N PHE A 22 -1.89 8.27 -4.92
CA PHE A 22 -1.74 9.39 -3.99
C PHE A 22 -2.52 10.63 -4.44
N LEU A 23 -2.44 10.98 -5.72
CA LEU A 23 -3.18 12.09 -6.31
C LEU A 23 -4.70 11.88 -6.24
N GLU A 24 -5.15 10.64 -6.31
CA GLU A 24 -6.56 10.26 -6.13
C GLU A 24 -7.15 10.81 -4.82
N SER A 25 -6.35 10.88 -3.75
CA SER A 25 -6.81 11.40 -2.45
C SER A 25 -7.19 12.89 -2.48
N PHE A 26 -6.78 13.63 -3.51
CA PHE A 26 -7.14 15.05 -3.71
C PHE A 26 -8.34 15.23 -4.63
N ILE A 27 -8.81 14.17 -5.28
CA ILE A 27 -9.96 14.22 -6.18
C ILE A 27 -11.22 13.99 -5.36
N PRO A 28 -12.18 14.94 -5.34
CA PRO A 28 -13.45 14.72 -4.68
C PRO A 28 -14.23 13.61 -5.38
N ILE A 29 -14.49 12.51 -4.67
CA ILE A 29 -15.24 11.39 -5.21
C ILE A 29 -16.73 11.71 -5.12
N PRO A 30 -17.52 11.53 -6.21
CA PRO A 30 -18.95 11.83 -6.19
C PRO A 30 -19.78 10.82 -5.38
N ILE A 31 -19.16 9.81 -4.81
CA ILE A 31 -19.81 8.75 -4.05
C ILE A 31 -19.41 8.89 -2.58
N PRO A 32 -20.28 9.36 -1.69
CA PRO A 32 -19.99 9.55 -0.27
C PRO A 32 -20.06 8.22 0.50
N VAL A 33 -19.35 7.19 0.00
CA VAL A 33 -19.30 5.87 0.62
C VAL A 33 -17.91 5.67 1.22
N PRO A 34 -17.82 5.36 2.51
CA PRO A 34 -16.56 5.16 3.19
C PRO A 34 -15.73 4.04 2.56
N GLY A 35 -14.42 4.24 2.42
CA GLY A 35 -13.52 3.24 1.87
C GLY A 35 -13.56 3.10 0.34
N VAL A 36 -14.51 3.74 -0.35
CA VAL A 36 -14.54 3.79 -1.82
C VAL A 36 -13.45 4.71 -2.33
N LYS A 37 -12.62 4.18 -3.23
CA LYS A 37 -11.61 4.92 -3.99
C LYS A 37 -11.92 4.76 -5.48
N LEU A 38 -11.52 5.73 -6.29
CA LEU A 38 -11.65 5.61 -7.76
C LEU A 38 -10.87 4.42 -8.30
N GLY A 39 -9.81 4.02 -7.60
CA GLY A 39 -8.97 2.91 -8.01
C GLY A 39 -8.10 3.24 -9.22
N LEU A 40 -7.67 4.51 -9.35
CA LEU A 40 -6.85 4.99 -10.47
C LEU A 40 -5.55 4.17 -10.63
N GLY A 41 -5.05 3.56 -9.56
CA GLY A 41 -3.94 2.61 -9.64
C GLY A 41 -4.21 1.39 -10.55
N ASN A 42 -5.48 1.04 -10.79
CA ASN A 42 -5.85 -0.06 -11.70
C ASN A 42 -5.62 0.30 -13.17
N ILE A 43 -5.55 1.59 -13.52
CA ILE A 43 -5.15 2.05 -14.86
C ILE A 43 -3.78 1.50 -15.22
N ILE A 44 -2.84 1.54 -14.27
CA ILE A 44 -1.48 1.00 -14.47
C ILE A 44 -1.50 -0.52 -14.65
N THR A 45 -2.37 -1.22 -13.91
CA THR A 45 -2.56 -2.66 -14.11
C THR A 45 -3.07 -2.97 -15.52
N MET A 46 -4.02 -2.18 -16.03
CA MET A 46 -4.54 -2.31 -17.40
C MET A 46 -3.45 -2.05 -18.45
N ILE A 47 -2.67 -0.98 -18.29
CA ILE A 47 -1.52 -0.68 -19.18
C ILE A 47 -0.52 -1.84 -19.15
N GLY A 48 -0.19 -2.35 -17.97
CA GLY A 48 0.67 -3.52 -17.82
C GLY A 48 0.14 -4.74 -18.57
N ILE A 49 -1.16 -5.02 -18.47
CA ILE A 49 -1.81 -6.15 -19.17
C ILE A 49 -1.75 -5.97 -20.70
N ALA A 50 -1.91 -4.75 -21.19
CA ALA A 50 -1.92 -4.45 -22.62
C ALA A 50 -0.54 -4.57 -23.29
N PHE A 51 0.55 -4.33 -22.55
CA PHE A 51 1.89 -4.23 -23.12
C PHE A 51 2.91 -5.22 -22.56
N LEU A 52 2.64 -5.81 -21.36
CA LEU A 52 3.54 -6.73 -20.68
C LEU A 52 2.91 -8.10 -20.48
N GLY A 53 3.70 -9.03 -19.97
CA GLY A 53 3.21 -10.36 -19.58
C GLY A 53 2.47 -10.37 -18.23
N VAL A 54 1.65 -11.39 -17.99
CA VAL A 54 0.92 -11.55 -16.71
C VAL A 54 1.87 -11.57 -15.51
N ARG A 55 3.04 -12.19 -15.65
CA ARG A 55 4.06 -12.23 -14.57
C ARG A 55 4.53 -10.82 -14.20
N ASP A 56 4.75 -9.94 -15.19
CA ASP A 56 5.17 -8.56 -14.94
C ASP A 56 4.06 -7.75 -14.27
N VAL A 57 2.83 -7.96 -14.70
CA VAL A 57 1.66 -7.29 -14.11
C VAL A 57 1.49 -7.67 -12.64
N LEU A 58 1.59 -8.95 -12.31
CA LEU A 58 1.54 -9.41 -10.92
C LEU A 58 2.68 -8.83 -10.09
N PHE A 59 3.88 -8.74 -10.67
CA PHE A 59 5.03 -8.13 -10.04
C PHE A 59 4.82 -6.62 -9.81
N ILE A 60 4.29 -5.88 -10.80
CA ILE A 60 3.92 -4.46 -10.67
C ILE A 60 2.92 -4.27 -9.53
N VAL A 61 1.87 -5.09 -9.47
CA VAL A 61 0.85 -5.02 -8.42
C VAL A 61 1.46 -5.33 -7.04
N ALA A 62 2.27 -6.37 -6.94
CA ALA A 62 2.92 -6.76 -5.69
C ALA A 62 3.84 -5.67 -5.16
N ILE A 63 4.73 -5.10 -6.00
CA ILE A 63 5.64 -4.01 -5.61
C ILE A 63 4.83 -2.78 -5.22
N ARG A 64 3.83 -2.39 -6.00
CA ARG A 64 2.98 -1.24 -5.70
C ARG A 64 2.34 -1.39 -4.31
N CYS A 65 1.71 -2.53 -4.03
CA CYS A 65 1.08 -2.79 -2.73
C CYS A 65 2.11 -2.78 -1.59
N PHE A 66 3.27 -3.39 -1.80
CA PHE A 66 4.35 -3.42 -0.83
C PHE A 66 4.89 -2.02 -0.53
N VAL A 67 5.25 -1.25 -1.56
CA VAL A 67 5.80 0.11 -1.38
C VAL A 67 4.76 1.03 -0.73
N VAL A 68 3.49 0.96 -1.13
CA VAL A 68 2.42 1.75 -0.50
C VAL A 68 2.27 1.36 0.97
N ALA A 69 2.25 0.06 1.31
CA ALA A 69 2.14 -0.39 2.70
C ALA A 69 3.30 0.11 3.57
N VAL A 70 4.52 0.09 3.02
CA VAL A 70 5.70 0.60 3.72
C VAL A 70 5.66 2.12 3.87
N LEU A 71 5.30 2.87 2.84
CA LEU A 71 5.21 4.34 2.87
C LEU A 71 4.08 4.83 3.79
N THR A 72 2.96 4.12 3.80
CA THR A 72 1.81 4.43 4.68
C THR A 72 1.94 3.83 6.07
N ARG A 73 3.00 3.03 6.31
CA ARG A 73 3.29 2.35 7.57
C ARG A 73 2.19 1.40 8.04
N GLY A 74 1.42 0.88 7.08
CA GLY A 74 0.25 0.03 7.32
C GLY A 74 0.43 -1.39 6.82
N VAL A 75 0.98 -2.30 7.65
CA VAL A 75 1.16 -3.72 7.28
C VAL A 75 -0.17 -4.39 6.95
N MET A 76 -1.24 -4.06 7.67
CA MET A 76 -2.57 -4.57 7.38
C MET A 76 -3.09 -4.18 5.99
N MET A 77 -2.78 -2.95 5.55
CA MET A 77 -3.15 -2.51 4.20
C MET A 77 -2.51 -3.37 3.12
N LEU A 78 -1.34 -3.98 3.40
CA LEU A 78 -0.69 -4.90 2.47
C LEU A 78 -1.58 -6.12 2.20
N ALA A 79 -2.15 -6.74 3.23
CA ALA A 79 -3.01 -7.92 3.08
C ALA A 79 -4.24 -7.62 2.21
N PHE A 80 -4.95 -6.52 2.50
CA PHE A 80 -6.13 -6.11 1.72
C PHE A 80 -5.78 -5.72 0.28
N SER A 81 -4.72 -4.91 0.11
CA SER A 81 -4.34 -4.41 -1.21
C SER A 81 -3.72 -5.49 -2.08
N LEU A 82 -2.94 -6.41 -1.49
CA LEU A 82 -2.26 -7.46 -2.24
C LEU A 82 -3.25 -8.50 -2.74
N THR A 83 -4.15 -8.99 -1.88
CA THR A 83 -5.17 -9.97 -2.27
C THR A 83 -6.13 -9.41 -3.29
N GLY A 84 -6.71 -8.23 -3.04
CA GLY A 84 -7.59 -7.56 -3.99
C GLY A 84 -6.89 -7.24 -5.31
N GLY A 85 -5.66 -6.73 -5.25
CA GLY A 85 -4.87 -6.36 -6.41
C GLY A 85 -4.46 -7.55 -7.28
N ILE A 86 -3.99 -8.63 -6.69
CA ILE A 86 -3.58 -9.85 -7.42
C ILE A 86 -4.80 -10.52 -8.07
N LEU A 87 -5.89 -10.72 -7.33
CA LEU A 87 -7.09 -11.36 -7.88
C LEU A 87 -7.71 -10.52 -8.99
N SER A 88 -7.80 -9.21 -8.80
CA SER A 88 -8.24 -8.27 -9.83
C SER A 88 -7.37 -8.35 -11.08
N ALA A 89 -6.03 -8.30 -10.93
CA ALA A 89 -5.10 -8.37 -12.05
C ALA A 89 -5.19 -9.69 -12.82
N LEU A 90 -5.37 -10.83 -12.12
CA LEU A 90 -5.54 -12.15 -12.75
C LEU A 90 -6.82 -12.20 -13.57
N VAL A 91 -7.94 -11.73 -13.02
CA VAL A 91 -9.23 -11.71 -13.74
C VAL A 91 -9.17 -10.77 -14.94
N MET A 92 -8.63 -9.56 -14.76
CA MET A 92 -8.45 -8.62 -15.87
C MET A 92 -7.54 -9.20 -16.97
N ALA A 93 -6.43 -9.84 -16.60
CA ALA A 93 -5.51 -10.47 -17.56
C ALA A 93 -6.17 -11.65 -18.29
N LEU A 94 -6.95 -12.45 -17.59
CA LEU A 94 -7.72 -13.55 -18.19
C LEU A 94 -8.72 -13.02 -19.22
N LEU A 95 -9.53 -12.03 -18.84
CA LEU A 95 -10.54 -11.42 -19.72
C LEU A 95 -9.88 -10.75 -20.93
N TYR A 96 -8.79 -10.01 -20.71
CA TYR A 96 -8.07 -9.34 -21.81
C TYR A 96 -7.45 -10.31 -22.81
N LYS A 97 -6.88 -11.44 -22.32
CA LYS A 97 -6.21 -12.41 -23.20
C LYS A 97 -7.19 -13.36 -23.89
N LYS A 98 -8.21 -13.82 -23.19
CA LYS A 98 -9.07 -14.92 -23.66
C LYS A 98 -10.42 -14.45 -24.21
N PHE A 99 -10.89 -13.30 -23.75
CA PHE A 99 -12.22 -12.78 -24.05
C PHE A 99 -12.21 -11.33 -24.59
N SER A 100 -11.10 -10.89 -25.19
CA SER A 100 -10.97 -9.52 -25.73
C SER A 100 -11.95 -9.19 -26.85
N SER A 101 -12.53 -10.19 -27.53
CA SER A 101 -13.59 -10.00 -28.51
C SER A 101 -14.97 -9.70 -27.89
N MET A 102 -15.18 -10.11 -26.65
CA MET A 102 -16.46 -9.96 -25.93
C MET A 102 -16.47 -8.75 -24.99
N PHE A 103 -15.32 -8.39 -24.41
CA PHE A 103 -15.21 -7.35 -23.40
C PHE A 103 -14.37 -6.16 -23.89
N SER A 104 -14.94 -4.97 -23.78
CA SER A 104 -14.16 -3.73 -23.96
C SER A 104 -13.19 -3.52 -22.80
N VAL A 105 -12.20 -2.64 -22.97
CA VAL A 105 -11.27 -2.23 -21.90
C VAL A 105 -12.02 -1.75 -20.65
N LYS A 106 -13.14 -1.03 -20.85
CA LYS A 106 -14.03 -0.58 -19.76
C LYS A 106 -14.68 -1.74 -19.02
N GLY A 107 -15.20 -2.72 -19.75
CA GLY A 107 -15.81 -3.93 -19.16
C GLY A 107 -14.81 -4.73 -18.33
N ILE A 108 -13.58 -4.88 -18.83
CA ILE A 108 -12.50 -5.57 -18.12
C ILE A 108 -12.13 -4.81 -16.84
N SER A 109 -12.07 -3.48 -16.88
CA SER A 109 -11.80 -2.65 -15.70
C SER A 109 -12.91 -2.76 -14.65
N ILE A 110 -14.18 -2.79 -15.06
CA ILE A 110 -15.32 -3.01 -14.17
C ILE A 110 -15.22 -4.37 -13.49
N ALA A 111 -14.97 -5.44 -14.25
CA ALA A 111 -14.77 -6.77 -13.69
C ALA A 111 -13.61 -6.81 -12.68
N GLY A 112 -12.49 -6.14 -13.00
CA GLY A 112 -11.38 -5.98 -12.08
C GLY A 112 -11.74 -5.26 -10.79
N ALA A 113 -12.50 -4.17 -10.87
CA ALA A 113 -12.94 -3.41 -9.71
C ALA A 113 -13.91 -4.21 -8.82
N LEU A 114 -14.83 -4.96 -9.41
CA LEU A 114 -15.75 -5.85 -8.70
C LEU A 114 -14.98 -6.93 -7.92
N VAL A 115 -14.06 -7.62 -8.58
CA VAL A 115 -13.23 -8.66 -7.95
C VAL A 115 -12.36 -8.08 -6.85
N HIS A 116 -11.77 -6.90 -7.07
CA HIS A 116 -10.96 -6.20 -6.08
C HIS A 116 -11.75 -5.92 -4.80
N SER A 117 -12.91 -5.31 -4.93
CA SER A 117 -13.78 -4.96 -3.79
C SER A 117 -14.29 -6.22 -3.07
N THR A 118 -14.69 -7.23 -3.79
CA THR A 118 -15.15 -8.52 -3.23
C THR A 118 -14.04 -9.18 -2.42
N ALA A 119 -12.83 -9.27 -2.99
CA ALA A 119 -11.68 -9.87 -2.32
C ALA A 119 -11.32 -9.12 -1.03
N GLN A 120 -11.37 -7.78 -1.05
CA GLN A 120 -11.09 -6.98 0.14
C GLN A 120 -12.10 -7.24 1.26
N VAL A 121 -13.40 -7.31 0.94
CA VAL A 121 -14.46 -7.58 1.93
C VAL A 121 -14.32 -8.99 2.50
N ILE A 122 -14.04 -9.99 1.67
CA ILE A 122 -13.81 -11.36 2.13
C ILE A 122 -12.63 -11.43 3.10
N VAL A 123 -11.51 -10.80 2.74
CA VAL A 123 -10.32 -10.75 3.61
C VAL A 123 -10.62 -10.00 4.91
N ALA A 124 -11.36 -8.88 4.85
CA ALA A 124 -11.77 -8.14 6.03
C ALA A 124 -12.67 -8.98 6.94
N SER A 125 -13.65 -9.68 6.38
CA SER A 125 -14.53 -10.58 7.12
C SER A 125 -13.75 -11.72 7.79
N PHE A 126 -12.79 -12.31 7.10
CA PHE A 126 -11.95 -13.35 7.64
C PHE A 126 -11.03 -12.85 8.77
N ILE A 127 -10.36 -11.71 8.58
CA ILE A 127 -9.45 -11.13 9.58
C ILE A 127 -10.20 -10.71 10.86
N LEU A 128 -11.39 -10.12 10.68
CA LEU A 128 -12.22 -9.70 11.82
C LEU A 128 -13.03 -10.87 12.43
N GLY A 129 -13.10 -12.01 11.74
CA GLY A 129 -13.94 -13.15 12.17
C GLY A 129 -15.44 -12.81 12.18
N GLN A 130 -15.87 -11.83 11.38
CA GLN A 130 -17.22 -11.29 11.40
C GLN A 130 -17.83 -11.19 10.00
N PHE A 131 -18.95 -11.89 9.77
CA PHE A 131 -19.67 -11.84 8.49
C PHE A 131 -20.49 -10.55 8.30
N VAL A 132 -20.69 -9.76 9.35
CA VAL A 132 -21.45 -8.49 9.29
C VAL A 132 -20.88 -7.54 8.21
N ILE A 133 -19.58 -7.56 7.97
CA ILE A 133 -18.94 -6.75 6.92
C ILE A 133 -19.45 -7.10 5.51
N MET A 134 -19.92 -8.33 5.29
CA MET A 134 -20.48 -8.74 4.00
C MET A 134 -21.72 -7.93 3.59
N TYR A 135 -22.48 -7.38 4.54
CA TYR A 135 -23.60 -6.49 4.25
C TYR A 135 -23.16 -5.17 3.61
N TYR A 136 -21.89 -4.83 3.71
CA TYR A 136 -21.31 -3.68 3.02
C TYR A 136 -20.98 -3.95 1.54
N LEU A 137 -20.88 -5.22 1.14
CA LEU A 137 -20.49 -5.63 -0.21
C LEU A 137 -21.39 -5.05 -1.30
N PRO A 138 -22.74 -5.07 -1.22
CA PRO A 138 -23.60 -4.53 -2.28
C PRO A 138 -23.30 -3.07 -2.61
N VAL A 139 -23.07 -2.25 -1.58
CA VAL A 139 -22.74 -0.82 -1.74
C VAL A 139 -21.39 -0.64 -2.43
N LEU A 140 -20.40 -1.46 -2.05
CA LEU A 140 -19.09 -1.45 -2.69
C LEU A 140 -19.15 -1.94 -4.15
N LEU A 141 -19.98 -2.92 -4.46
CA LEU A 141 -20.14 -3.42 -5.83
C LEU A 141 -20.76 -2.36 -6.76
N VAL A 142 -21.79 -1.65 -6.31
CA VAL A 142 -22.36 -0.53 -7.06
C VAL A 142 -21.29 0.55 -7.31
N SER A 143 -20.55 0.90 -6.26
CA SER A 143 -19.44 1.86 -6.37
C SER A 143 -18.35 1.37 -7.32
N ALA A 144 -18.02 0.06 -7.28
CA ALA A 144 -17.01 -0.55 -8.13
C ALA A 144 -17.38 -0.52 -9.62
N VAL A 145 -18.67 -0.65 -9.97
CA VAL A 145 -19.11 -0.49 -11.35
C VAL A 145 -18.84 0.93 -11.86
N ILE A 146 -19.18 1.95 -11.06
CA ILE A 146 -19.01 3.36 -11.43
C ILE A 146 -17.49 3.69 -11.55
N THR A 147 -16.72 3.33 -10.53
CA THR A 147 -15.28 3.60 -10.50
C THR A 147 -14.54 2.79 -11.55
N GLY A 148 -14.91 1.54 -11.78
CA GLY A 148 -14.36 0.69 -12.82
C GLY A 148 -14.64 1.21 -14.24
N PHE A 149 -15.80 1.81 -14.48
CA PHE A 149 -16.11 2.47 -15.74
C PHE A 149 -15.23 3.71 -15.97
N ILE A 150 -15.06 4.55 -14.94
CA ILE A 150 -14.21 5.75 -15.02
C ILE A 150 -12.76 5.36 -15.27
N THR A 151 -12.19 4.45 -14.46
CA THR A 151 -10.80 4.00 -14.59
C THR A 151 -10.56 3.26 -15.90
N GLY A 152 -11.53 2.46 -16.37
CA GLY A 152 -11.46 1.79 -17.66
C GLY A 152 -11.46 2.77 -18.83
N SER A 153 -12.24 3.85 -18.75
CA SER A 153 -12.26 4.90 -19.78
C SER A 153 -10.92 5.64 -19.85
N ILE A 154 -10.35 6.00 -18.70
CA ILE A 154 -9.02 6.64 -18.65
C ILE A 154 -7.94 5.67 -19.14
N GLY A 155 -8.01 4.39 -18.74
CA GLY A 155 -7.09 3.34 -19.16
C GLY A 155 -7.10 3.10 -20.67
N GLU A 156 -8.29 3.10 -21.28
CA GLU A 156 -8.45 2.97 -22.74
C GLU A 156 -7.77 4.12 -23.48
N ILE A 157 -7.99 5.36 -23.02
CA ILE A 157 -7.33 6.54 -23.62
C ILE A 157 -5.81 6.45 -23.47
N ALA A 158 -5.32 6.06 -22.28
CA ALA A 158 -3.90 5.92 -22.01
C ALA A 158 -3.26 4.83 -22.89
N ILE A 159 -3.88 3.66 -23.03
CA ILE A 159 -3.40 2.57 -23.87
C ILE A 159 -3.33 3.00 -25.33
N ASN A 160 -4.36 3.68 -25.84
CA ASN A 160 -4.39 4.16 -27.22
C ASN A 160 -3.33 5.22 -27.48
N GLU A 161 -3.08 6.14 -26.54
CA GLU A 161 -2.06 7.17 -26.65
C GLU A 161 -0.64 6.57 -26.63
N ILE A 162 -0.41 5.58 -25.77
CA ILE A 162 0.87 4.83 -25.69
C ILE A 162 1.13 4.08 -27.01
N ARG A 163 0.09 3.45 -27.59
CA ARG A 163 0.18 2.77 -28.88
C ARG A 163 0.46 3.76 -30.01
N ARG A 164 -0.26 4.90 -30.03
CA ARG A 164 -0.09 5.93 -31.06
C ARG A 164 1.31 6.49 -31.10
N LYS A 165 1.94 6.67 -29.96
CA LYS A 165 3.32 7.19 -29.81
C LYS A 165 4.40 6.12 -29.91
N ASP A 166 4.03 4.87 -30.07
CA ASP A 166 4.94 3.72 -30.11
C ASP A 166 6.00 3.72 -28.99
N ILE A 167 5.58 4.06 -27.77
CA ILE A 167 6.48 4.31 -26.64
C ILE A 167 7.35 3.08 -26.30
N PHE A 168 6.85 1.87 -26.52
CA PHE A 168 7.56 0.62 -26.26
C PHE A 168 8.38 0.11 -27.47
N GLY A 169 8.23 0.72 -28.64
CA GLY A 169 8.99 0.46 -29.86
C GLY A 169 10.38 1.07 -29.83
N ASN A 170 11.02 1.11 -31.01
CA ASN A 170 12.38 1.65 -31.18
C ASN A 170 12.41 3.13 -31.63
N SER A 171 11.29 3.86 -31.49
CA SER A 171 11.25 5.28 -31.87
C SER A 171 12.20 6.08 -30.98
N PRO A 172 13.05 6.98 -31.58
CA PRO A 172 13.90 7.86 -30.78
C PRO A 172 13.02 8.72 -29.88
N GLN A 173 13.19 8.58 -28.59
CA GLN A 173 12.49 9.43 -27.63
C GLN A 173 13.22 10.77 -27.54
N GLU A 174 12.48 11.84 -27.60
CA GLU A 174 12.97 13.20 -27.39
C GLU A 174 13.68 13.27 -26.03
N HIS A 175 15.02 13.46 -26.07
CA HIS A 175 15.82 13.64 -24.87
C HIS A 175 15.34 14.90 -24.15
N THR A 176 14.74 14.75 -22.98
CA THR A 176 14.56 15.88 -22.08
C THR A 176 15.90 16.14 -21.39
N ASP A 177 16.42 17.37 -21.52
CA ASP A 177 17.68 17.86 -20.96
C ASP A 177 17.75 17.89 -19.41
N ILE A 178 16.80 17.30 -18.75
CA ILE A 178 16.86 17.13 -17.31
C ILE A 178 17.83 15.97 -17.03
N ASP A 179 18.99 16.31 -16.48
CA ASP A 179 20.01 15.33 -16.04
C ASP A 179 19.47 14.47 -14.87
N PHE A 180 18.57 13.58 -15.26
CA PHE A 180 17.89 12.67 -14.32
C PHE A 180 18.89 11.71 -13.66
N GLY A 181 20.03 11.46 -14.30
CA GLY A 181 21.12 10.69 -13.74
C GLY A 181 21.68 11.34 -12.48
N ASN A 182 22.02 12.62 -12.52
CA ASN A 182 22.53 13.37 -11.37
C ASN A 182 21.48 13.50 -10.26
N ILE A 183 20.21 13.64 -10.61
CA ILE A 183 19.13 13.64 -9.63
C ILE A 183 19.04 12.27 -8.91
N LEU A 184 19.14 11.16 -9.65
CA LEU A 184 19.11 9.81 -9.07
C LEU A 184 20.38 9.49 -8.25
N HIS A 185 21.50 10.10 -8.53
CA HIS A 185 22.74 9.92 -7.74
C HIS A 185 22.82 10.80 -6.48
N SER A 186 21.96 11.82 -6.34
CA SER A 186 21.95 12.68 -5.15
C SER A 186 21.34 11.97 -3.92
N ASP A 187 22.12 11.83 -2.86
CA ASP A 187 21.75 11.12 -1.63
C ASP A 187 21.06 12.05 -0.60
N LYS A 188 19.93 12.66 -0.96
CA LYS A 188 19.17 13.52 -0.03
C LYS A 188 18.21 12.75 0.92
N SER A 189 18.15 11.42 0.83
CA SER A 189 17.16 10.63 1.58
C SER A 189 17.51 10.32 3.04
N ASP A 190 18.76 10.51 3.48
CA ASP A 190 19.21 10.03 4.80
C ASP A 190 19.17 11.08 5.93
N THR A 191 18.73 12.32 5.67
CA THR A 191 18.84 13.43 6.64
C THR A 191 17.70 13.54 7.66
N LEU A 192 16.76 12.61 7.69
CA LEU A 192 15.57 12.71 8.58
C LEU A 192 15.72 11.99 9.92
N ILE A 193 16.84 11.33 10.20
CA ILE A 193 17.05 10.66 11.50
C ILE A 193 17.61 11.67 12.49
N LYS A 194 16.77 12.13 13.42
CA LYS A 194 17.18 13.01 14.51
C LYS A 194 18.20 12.31 15.44
N LYS A 195 19.34 12.94 15.66
CA LYS A 195 20.53 12.47 16.40
C LYS A 195 20.27 12.07 17.89
N HIS A 196 19.11 12.36 18.45
CA HIS A 196 18.79 12.18 19.88
C HIS A 196 17.80 11.06 20.24
N GLN A 197 17.45 10.18 19.28
CA GLN A 197 16.47 9.12 19.53
C GLN A 197 17.15 7.78 19.80
N ILE A 198 16.65 7.01 20.77
CA ILE A 198 17.25 5.73 21.23
C ILE A 198 16.90 4.59 20.28
N LEU A 199 15.59 4.42 19.97
CA LEU A 199 15.11 3.32 19.13
C LEU A 199 15.71 3.31 17.71
N PRO A 200 15.92 4.43 17.01
CA PRO A 200 16.57 4.44 15.70
C PRO A 200 18.00 3.88 15.70
N LYS A 201 18.67 3.87 16.87
CA LYS A 201 20.03 3.33 17.02
C LYS A 201 20.09 1.81 17.17
N MET A 202 18.93 1.16 17.44
CA MET A 202 18.84 -0.28 17.53
C MET A 202 18.94 -0.94 16.16
N ASP A 203 19.42 -2.18 16.14
CA ASP A 203 19.49 -2.98 14.91
C ASP A 203 18.11 -3.23 14.29
N SER A 204 18.00 -3.06 12.98
CA SER A 204 16.73 -3.19 12.26
C SER A 204 16.17 -4.62 12.27
N GLY A 205 17.04 -5.63 12.33
CA GLY A 205 16.64 -7.04 12.38
C GLY A 205 16.10 -7.41 13.75
N VAL A 206 16.75 -6.93 14.81
CA VAL A 206 16.27 -7.13 16.19
C VAL A 206 14.90 -6.48 16.37
N LYS A 207 14.73 -5.26 15.88
CA LYS A 207 13.42 -4.58 15.89
C LYS A 207 12.34 -5.33 15.11
N LEU A 208 12.69 -5.87 13.93
CA LEU A 208 11.73 -6.64 13.14
C LEU A 208 11.28 -7.91 13.86
N PHE A 209 12.22 -8.62 14.48
CA PHE A 209 11.93 -9.82 15.26
C PHE A 209 10.97 -9.52 16.41
N PHE A 210 11.23 -8.46 17.18
CA PHE A 210 10.33 -8.05 18.27
C PHE A 210 8.98 -7.58 17.77
N ALA A 211 8.95 -6.78 16.69
CA ALA A 211 7.70 -6.34 16.09
C ALA A 211 6.87 -7.53 15.61
N PHE A 212 7.50 -8.56 15.03
CA PHE A 212 6.82 -9.76 14.58
C PHE A 212 6.20 -10.55 15.74
N ILE A 213 6.98 -10.85 16.79
CA ILE A 213 6.46 -11.57 17.95
C ILE A 213 5.37 -10.76 18.66
N LEU A 214 5.62 -9.46 18.90
CA LEU A 214 4.66 -8.58 19.57
C LEU A 214 3.35 -8.44 18.77
N SER A 215 3.39 -8.61 17.47
CA SER A 215 2.20 -8.60 16.62
C SER A 215 1.34 -9.86 16.75
N ILE A 216 1.93 -10.98 17.14
CA ILE A 216 1.23 -12.27 17.30
C ILE A 216 0.61 -12.40 18.69
N ILE A 217 1.31 -11.94 19.73
CA ILE A 217 0.90 -12.11 21.13
C ILE A 217 -0.54 -11.67 21.41
N PRO A 218 -1.03 -10.49 20.96
CA PRO A 218 -2.40 -10.06 21.22
C PRO A 218 -3.47 -11.04 20.75
N PHE A 219 -3.19 -11.83 19.69
CA PHE A 219 -4.14 -12.81 19.15
C PHE A 219 -4.16 -14.13 19.94
N LEU A 220 -3.18 -14.33 20.83
CA LEU A 220 -3.09 -15.48 21.71
C LEU A 220 -3.61 -15.17 23.13
N CYS A 221 -3.89 -13.89 23.41
CA CYS A 221 -4.36 -13.44 24.71
C CYS A 221 -5.89 -13.45 24.81
N GLU A 222 -6.39 -13.94 25.93
CA GLU A 222 -7.81 -13.91 26.30
C GLU A 222 -8.07 -12.98 27.50
N ASN A 223 -7.06 -12.81 28.37
CA ASN A 223 -7.17 -12.00 29.57
C ASN A 223 -7.02 -10.50 29.30
N GLN A 224 -7.92 -9.69 29.86
CA GLN A 224 -7.90 -8.22 29.70
C GLN A 224 -6.61 -7.59 30.27
N ILE A 225 -6.02 -8.16 31.31
CA ILE A 225 -4.79 -7.66 31.96
C ILE A 225 -3.62 -7.78 30.98
N SER A 226 -3.56 -8.83 30.19
CA SER A 226 -2.54 -9.01 29.14
C SER A 226 -2.56 -7.87 28.12
N PHE A 227 -3.76 -7.44 27.69
CA PHE A 227 -3.90 -6.30 26.79
C PHE A 227 -3.43 -4.98 27.41
N ILE A 228 -3.67 -4.78 28.72
CA ILE A 228 -3.19 -3.59 29.44
C ILE A 228 -1.66 -3.57 29.48
N ILE A 229 -1.01 -4.71 29.77
CA ILE A 229 0.45 -4.82 29.82
C ILE A 229 1.06 -4.56 28.44
N ILE A 230 0.52 -5.17 27.39
CA ILE A 230 1.01 -4.96 26.03
C ILE A 230 0.85 -3.49 25.64
N SER A 231 -0.28 -2.87 25.94
CA SER A 231 -0.54 -1.46 25.66
C SER A 231 0.42 -0.53 26.41
N ALA A 232 0.65 -0.79 27.70
CA ALA A 232 1.59 -0.04 28.51
C ALA A 232 3.01 -0.15 27.96
N TYR A 233 3.43 -1.35 27.53
CA TYR A 233 4.73 -1.56 26.90
C TYR A 233 4.85 -0.82 25.56
N LEU A 234 3.80 -0.80 24.73
CA LEU A 234 3.79 -0.05 23.48
C LEU A 234 3.85 1.47 23.71
N ILE A 235 3.18 1.98 24.75
CA ILE A 235 3.28 3.38 25.15
C ILE A 235 4.72 3.70 25.59
N PHE A 236 5.33 2.84 26.41
CA PHE A 236 6.72 2.97 26.82
C PHE A 236 7.66 3.02 25.60
N ILE A 237 7.54 2.06 24.67
CA ILE A 237 8.33 2.05 23.44
C ILE A 237 8.11 3.36 22.63
N THR A 238 6.86 3.85 22.55
CA THR A 238 6.53 5.07 21.81
C THR A 238 7.24 6.29 22.38
N ILE A 239 7.31 6.41 23.70
CA ILE A 239 8.04 7.51 24.37
C ILE A 239 9.53 7.45 24.00
N PHE A 240 10.15 6.28 24.07
CA PHE A 240 11.58 6.10 23.71
C PHE A 240 11.87 6.13 22.22
N SER A 241 10.85 5.94 21.35
CA SER A 241 10.98 6.06 19.90
C SER A 241 11.18 7.49 19.44
N GLY A 242 10.82 8.46 20.27
CA GLY A 242 10.84 9.89 19.93
C GLY A 242 9.88 10.25 18.81
N MET A 243 8.82 9.47 18.61
CA MET A 243 7.75 9.78 17.65
C MET A 243 7.03 11.06 18.07
N LYS A 244 6.73 11.91 17.08
CA LYS A 244 5.95 13.12 17.33
C LYS A 244 4.51 12.72 17.68
N VAL A 245 3.91 13.38 18.65
CA VAL A 245 2.49 13.20 19.02
C VAL A 245 1.58 13.27 17.79
N ARG A 246 1.85 14.20 16.87
CA ARG A 246 1.10 14.30 15.60
C ARG A 246 1.16 12.99 14.78
N THR A 247 2.27 12.28 14.77
CA THR A 247 2.40 11.00 14.05
C THR A 247 1.58 9.90 14.73
N VAL A 248 1.56 9.90 16.05
CA VAL A 248 0.73 8.96 16.84
C VAL A 248 -0.76 9.23 16.55
N LEU A 249 -1.21 10.48 16.66
CA LEU A 249 -2.58 10.86 16.35
C LEU A 249 -2.98 10.53 14.91
N THR A 250 -2.10 10.78 13.95
CA THR A 250 -2.35 10.42 12.53
C THR A 250 -2.51 8.90 12.34
N SER A 251 -1.76 8.10 13.11
CA SER A 251 -1.87 6.63 13.06
C SER A 251 -3.22 6.17 13.62
N PHE A 252 -3.69 6.76 14.72
CA PHE A 252 -5.02 6.50 15.28
C PHE A 252 -6.13 6.88 14.30
N THR A 253 -6.06 8.10 13.74
CA THR A 253 -7.04 8.59 12.77
C THR A 253 -7.07 7.70 11.52
N ALA A 254 -5.90 7.30 11.01
CA ALA A 254 -5.82 6.42 9.86
C ALA A 254 -6.44 5.04 10.14
N TYR A 255 -6.17 4.45 11.30
CA TYR A 255 -6.78 3.20 11.71
C TYR A 255 -8.31 3.32 11.82
N PHE A 256 -8.79 4.39 12.46
CA PHE A 256 -10.22 4.66 12.60
C PHE A 256 -10.92 4.75 11.24
N ILE A 257 -10.38 5.56 10.32
CA ILE A 257 -10.98 5.75 8.98
C ILE A 257 -10.93 4.47 8.14
N ILE A 258 -9.86 3.68 8.24
CA ILE A 258 -9.62 2.54 7.35
C ILE A 258 -10.29 1.26 7.86
N VAL A 259 -10.34 1.06 9.18
CA VAL A 259 -10.83 -0.20 9.78
C VAL A 259 -12.15 0.01 10.52
N VAL A 260 -12.17 0.95 11.48
CA VAL A 260 -13.32 1.12 12.37
C VAL A 260 -14.54 1.68 11.63
N PHE A 261 -14.33 2.70 10.82
CA PHE A 261 -15.43 3.39 10.14
C PHE A 261 -16.18 2.52 9.12
N PRO A 262 -15.52 1.78 8.20
CA PRO A 262 -16.19 0.84 7.31
C PRO A 262 -16.95 -0.27 8.08
N PHE A 263 -16.39 -0.72 9.20
CA PHE A 263 -17.07 -1.70 10.05
C PHE A 263 -18.34 -1.11 10.66
N LEU A 264 -18.28 0.07 11.26
CA LEU A 264 -19.45 0.75 11.83
C LEU A 264 -20.53 1.01 10.78
N PHE A 265 -20.13 1.37 9.57
CA PHE A 265 -21.04 1.59 8.46
C PHE A 265 -21.70 0.28 8.01
N GLY A 266 -20.94 -0.80 7.87
CA GLY A 266 -21.49 -2.14 7.59
C GLY A 266 -22.47 -2.61 8.67
N PHE A 267 -22.12 -2.33 9.93
CA PHE A 267 -22.99 -2.63 11.08
C PHE A 267 -24.32 -1.84 11.02
N LEU A 268 -24.28 -0.54 10.70
CA LEU A 268 -25.49 0.27 10.52
C LEU A 268 -26.38 -0.25 9.39
N ILE A 269 -25.79 -0.64 8.27
CA ILE A 269 -26.53 -1.25 7.16
C ILE A 269 -27.18 -2.57 7.61
N SER A 270 -26.44 -3.40 8.34
CA SER A 270 -26.95 -4.65 8.91
C SER A 270 -28.19 -4.43 9.80
N LEU A 271 -28.16 -3.37 10.63
CA LEU A 271 -29.29 -2.97 11.48
C LEU A 271 -30.53 -2.57 10.66
N LEU A 272 -30.32 -1.80 9.60
CA LEU A 272 -31.41 -1.40 8.70
C LEU A 272 -32.06 -2.61 8.01
N PHE A 273 -31.25 -3.55 7.53
CA PHE A 273 -31.76 -4.80 6.94
C PHE A 273 -32.51 -5.66 7.97
N TYR A 274 -32.04 -5.70 9.23
CA TYR A 274 -32.74 -6.39 10.31
C TYR A 274 -34.14 -5.82 10.56
N GLN A 275 -34.28 -4.50 10.64
CA GLN A 275 -35.58 -3.85 10.83
C GLN A 275 -36.55 -4.13 9.68
N ILE A 276 -36.04 -4.28 8.44
CA ILE A 276 -36.88 -4.50 7.25
C ILE A 276 -37.28 -5.98 7.09
N SER A 277 -36.40 -6.93 7.41
CA SER A 277 -36.58 -8.36 7.15
C SER A 277 -37.15 -9.18 8.32
N GLY A 278 -37.16 -8.64 9.54
CA GLY A 278 -37.71 -9.28 10.74
C GLY A 278 -36.99 -10.56 11.21
N ASN A 279 -35.90 -10.96 10.55
CA ASN A 279 -35.18 -12.19 10.88
C ASN A 279 -34.15 -11.95 11.97
N ALA A 280 -34.36 -12.57 13.12
CA ALA A 280 -33.42 -12.57 14.27
C ALA A 280 -32.15 -13.42 14.01
N MET A 281 -31.38 -13.09 12.96
CA MET A 281 -30.18 -13.86 12.61
C MET A 281 -28.93 -13.50 13.44
N PHE A 282 -29.07 -12.63 14.45
CA PHE A 282 -27.93 -12.16 15.25
C PHE A 282 -28.23 -12.15 16.74
N THR A 283 -27.54 -13.00 17.49
CA THR A 283 -27.36 -12.89 18.94
C THR A 283 -26.42 -11.71 19.24
N TYR A 284 -27.02 -10.57 19.53
CA TYR A 284 -26.50 -9.22 19.37
C TYR A 284 -25.36 -8.83 20.34
N TYR A 285 -25.37 -9.29 21.58
CA TYR A 285 -24.47 -8.76 22.60
C TYR A 285 -23.10 -9.46 22.69
N GLN A 286 -23.01 -10.75 22.57
CA GLN A 286 -21.74 -11.47 22.59
C GLN A 286 -20.84 -11.12 21.40
N GLN A 287 -21.42 -10.92 20.22
CA GLN A 287 -20.69 -10.57 19.04
C GLN A 287 -20.05 -9.17 19.08
N ILE A 288 -20.64 -8.20 19.79
CA ILE A 288 -20.07 -6.85 19.90
C ILE A 288 -18.79 -6.86 20.74
N SER A 289 -18.79 -7.57 21.87
CA SER A 289 -17.62 -7.69 22.74
C SER A 289 -16.44 -8.34 22.00
N ASP A 290 -16.69 -9.48 21.36
CA ASP A 290 -15.65 -10.21 20.61
C ASP A 290 -15.10 -9.38 19.45
N THR A 291 -15.96 -8.63 18.78
CA THR A 291 -15.56 -7.73 17.70
C THR A 291 -14.72 -6.58 18.22
N ALA A 292 -15.08 -5.98 19.35
CA ALA A 292 -14.29 -4.90 19.95
C ALA A 292 -12.89 -5.37 20.34
N ILE A 293 -12.78 -6.57 20.94
CA ILE A 293 -11.49 -7.20 21.26
C ILE A 293 -10.67 -7.42 19.97
N ARG A 294 -11.27 -7.98 18.93
CA ARG A 294 -10.61 -8.18 17.62
C ARG A 294 -10.13 -6.87 17.03
N MET A 295 -10.96 -5.83 17.04
CA MET A 295 -10.54 -4.51 16.57
C MET A 295 -9.38 -3.95 17.37
N PHE A 296 -9.36 -4.17 18.68
CA PHE A 296 -8.25 -3.75 19.53
C PHE A 296 -6.97 -4.53 19.20
N GLN A 297 -7.03 -5.84 19.03
CA GLN A 297 -5.91 -6.68 18.59
C GLN A 297 -5.34 -6.19 17.25
N LEU A 298 -6.22 -5.89 16.28
CA LEU A 298 -5.82 -5.35 14.97
C LEU A 298 -5.23 -3.94 15.08
N PHE A 299 -5.72 -3.11 16.01
CA PHE A 299 -5.12 -1.82 16.31
C PHE A 299 -3.69 -1.97 16.85
N LEU A 300 -3.46 -2.89 17.78
CA LEU A 300 -2.13 -3.17 18.31
C LEU A 300 -1.17 -3.62 17.18
N LEU A 301 -1.60 -4.55 16.32
CA LEU A 301 -0.85 -4.98 15.14
C LEU A 301 -0.49 -3.80 14.23
N TRP A 302 -1.47 -2.95 13.90
CA TRP A 302 -1.26 -1.74 13.10
C TRP A 302 -0.25 -0.80 13.75
N TYR A 303 -0.39 -0.56 15.04
CA TYR A 303 0.43 0.40 15.77
C TYR A 303 1.88 -0.07 15.92
N ILE A 304 2.11 -1.37 16.15
CA ILE A 304 3.45 -1.98 16.15
C ILE A 304 4.13 -1.76 14.80
N GLY A 305 3.43 -1.99 13.69
CA GLY A 305 3.93 -1.70 12.35
C GLY A 305 4.30 -0.22 12.17
N CYS A 306 3.46 0.69 12.67
CA CYS A 306 3.75 2.13 12.65
C CYS A 306 5.03 2.48 13.41
N ILE A 307 5.24 1.93 14.60
CA ILE A 307 6.47 2.14 15.39
C ILE A 307 7.68 1.63 14.61
N TYR A 308 7.61 0.42 14.07
CA TYR A 308 8.71 -0.19 13.31
C TYR A 308 9.14 0.68 12.12
N PHE A 309 8.21 1.05 11.24
CA PHE A 309 8.52 1.83 10.04
C PHE A 309 8.89 3.30 10.35
N ASN A 310 8.49 3.85 11.50
CA ASN A 310 8.94 5.18 11.93
C ASN A 310 10.37 5.18 12.46
N THR A 311 10.85 4.07 12.98
CA THR A 311 12.16 3.95 13.64
C THR A 311 13.20 3.24 12.80
N THR A 312 12.82 2.68 11.65
CA THR A 312 13.72 1.87 10.80
C THR A 312 13.94 2.56 9.45
N PRO A 313 15.20 2.88 9.08
CA PRO A 313 15.52 3.42 7.76
C PRO A 313 15.16 2.42 6.65
N MET A 314 14.64 2.94 5.53
CA MET A 314 14.22 2.12 4.40
C MET A 314 15.35 1.27 3.82
N LYS A 315 16.56 1.84 3.70
CA LYS A 315 17.75 1.12 3.21
C LYS A 315 18.05 -0.11 4.06
N SER A 316 17.99 0.03 5.41
CA SER A 316 18.20 -1.08 6.34
C SER A 316 17.10 -2.13 6.26
N PHE A 317 15.85 -1.70 6.10
CA PHE A 317 14.71 -2.61 5.95
C PHE A 317 14.83 -3.46 4.68
N ILE A 318 15.13 -2.85 3.53
CA ILE A 318 15.31 -3.58 2.27
C ILE A 318 16.54 -4.49 2.32
N GLY A 319 17.64 -4.04 2.92
CA GLY A 319 18.83 -4.87 3.10
C GLY A 319 18.60 -6.08 4.02
N LEU A 320 17.75 -5.91 5.05
CA LEU A 320 17.29 -7.04 5.88
C LEU A 320 16.41 -8.01 5.07
N PHE A 321 15.53 -7.47 4.23
CA PHE A 321 14.68 -8.27 3.35
C PHE A 321 15.51 -9.10 2.34
N ASP A 322 16.62 -8.53 1.84
CA ASP A 322 17.57 -9.28 0.99
C ASP A 322 18.14 -10.49 1.73
N LYS A 323 18.53 -10.34 3.00
CA LYS A 323 19.01 -11.47 3.81
C LYS A 323 17.95 -12.52 4.07
N ILE A 324 16.71 -12.11 4.39
CA ILE A 324 15.59 -13.03 4.62
C ILE A 324 15.26 -13.81 3.34
N LEU A 325 15.36 -13.14 2.18
CA LEU A 325 15.07 -13.75 0.89
C LEU A 325 16.28 -14.49 0.27
N THR A 326 17.45 -14.46 0.89
CA THR A 326 18.65 -15.17 0.41
C THR A 326 18.43 -16.66 0.13
N PRO A 327 17.65 -17.43 0.93
CA PRO A 327 17.36 -18.84 0.59
C PRO A 327 16.69 -19.01 -0.77
N PHE A 328 15.82 -18.05 -1.17
CA PHE A 328 15.12 -18.10 -2.44
C PHE A 328 16.03 -17.85 -3.66
N LYS A 329 17.19 -17.20 -3.47
CA LYS A 329 18.22 -17.06 -4.51
C LYS A 329 18.71 -18.43 -4.98
N ARG A 330 18.75 -19.43 -4.08
CA ARG A 330 19.15 -20.82 -4.40
C ARG A 330 18.15 -21.52 -5.34
N PHE A 331 16.90 -21.08 -5.34
CA PHE A 331 15.85 -21.58 -6.24
C PHE A 331 15.78 -20.81 -7.58
N GLY A 332 16.80 -19.99 -7.89
CA GLY A 332 16.88 -19.25 -9.15
C GLY A 332 16.02 -17.98 -9.19
N VAL A 333 15.46 -17.54 -8.08
CA VAL A 333 14.69 -16.28 -8.02
C VAL A 333 15.67 -15.09 -8.02
N PRO A 334 15.56 -14.12 -8.97
CA PRO A 334 16.46 -12.98 -9.06
C PRO A 334 16.09 -11.89 -8.01
N VAL A 335 16.25 -12.25 -6.73
CA VAL A 335 15.87 -11.39 -5.58
C VAL A 335 16.54 -10.02 -5.65
N GLU A 336 17.83 -9.96 -5.99
CA GLU A 336 18.58 -8.70 -6.06
C GLU A 336 18.01 -7.74 -7.10
N ASP A 337 17.64 -8.25 -8.27
CA ASP A 337 17.03 -7.42 -9.32
C ASP A 337 15.68 -6.86 -8.88
N HIS A 338 14.88 -7.67 -8.18
CA HIS A 338 13.59 -7.23 -7.66
C HIS A 338 13.73 -6.16 -6.57
N LEU A 339 14.70 -6.32 -5.67
CA LEU A 339 14.98 -5.32 -4.64
C LEU A 339 15.58 -4.04 -5.22
N LYS A 340 16.41 -4.14 -6.28
CA LYS A 340 16.86 -2.96 -7.05
C LYS A 340 15.68 -2.18 -7.62
N VAL A 341 14.71 -2.86 -8.24
CA VAL A 341 13.50 -2.23 -8.76
C VAL A 341 12.73 -1.49 -7.65
N ILE A 342 12.54 -2.12 -6.49
CA ILE A 342 11.86 -1.49 -5.34
C ILE A 342 12.61 -0.22 -4.90
N MET A 343 13.92 -0.28 -4.77
CA MET A 343 14.72 0.89 -4.37
C MET A 343 14.69 2.00 -5.42
N CYS A 344 14.74 1.65 -6.70
CA CYS A 344 14.57 2.62 -7.79
C CYS A 344 13.19 3.30 -7.73
N VAL A 345 12.13 2.54 -7.50
CA VAL A 345 10.77 3.09 -7.31
C VAL A 345 10.74 4.07 -6.15
N ILE A 346 11.27 3.70 -5.00
CA ILE A 346 11.29 4.57 -3.81
C ILE A 346 12.07 5.86 -4.11
N LYS A 347 13.20 5.74 -4.78
CA LYS A 347 14.03 6.89 -5.14
C LYS A 347 13.32 7.82 -6.13
N VAL A 348 12.69 7.27 -7.16
CA VAL A 348 11.84 8.02 -8.10
C VAL A 348 10.72 8.75 -7.37
N LEU A 349 10.03 8.06 -6.45
CA LEU A 349 8.93 8.65 -5.68
C LEU A 349 9.38 9.80 -4.76
N THR A 350 10.53 9.64 -4.10
CA THR A 350 11.02 10.67 -3.17
C THR A 350 11.50 11.91 -3.89
N GLN A 351 11.99 11.78 -5.11
CA GLN A 351 12.52 12.90 -5.90
C GLN A 351 11.46 13.59 -6.74
N ILE A 352 10.60 12.82 -7.42
CA ILE A 352 9.59 13.37 -8.34
C ILE A 352 8.26 13.63 -7.63
N GLY A 353 7.94 12.89 -6.58
CA GLY A 353 6.66 12.98 -5.90
C GLY A 353 6.25 14.41 -5.48
N PRO A 354 7.13 15.21 -4.87
CA PRO A 354 6.82 16.59 -4.50
C PRO A 354 6.50 17.49 -5.70
N GLU A 355 7.25 17.34 -6.79
CA GLU A 355 7.06 18.10 -8.04
C GLU A 355 5.73 17.74 -8.70
N VAL A 356 5.44 16.44 -8.81
CA VAL A 356 4.18 15.93 -9.37
C VAL A 356 2.99 16.41 -8.55
N LYS A 357 3.08 16.36 -7.22
CA LYS A 357 2.04 16.88 -6.34
C LYS A 357 1.77 18.36 -6.60
N ARG A 358 2.82 19.18 -6.70
CA ARG A 358 2.72 20.62 -6.95
C ARG A 358 2.05 20.87 -8.30
N SER A 359 2.57 20.29 -9.38
CA SER A 359 2.03 20.45 -10.74
C SER A 359 0.57 20.00 -10.85
N PHE A 360 0.21 18.89 -10.19
CA PHE A 360 -1.17 18.41 -10.15
C PHE A 360 -2.09 19.39 -9.41
N THR A 361 -1.66 19.88 -8.25
CA THR A 361 -2.44 20.84 -7.46
C THR A 361 -2.65 22.14 -8.22
N GLU A 362 -1.61 22.66 -8.90
CA GLU A 362 -1.69 23.85 -9.75
C GLU A 362 -2.64 23.63 -10.94
N SER A 363 -2.57 22.46 -11.59
CA SER A 363 -3.49 22.10 -12.69
C SER A 363 -4.94 21.96 -12.23
N MET A 364 -5.17 21.42 -11.03
CA MET A 364 -6.51 21.30 -10.45
C MET A 364 -7.06 22.67 -10.02
N SER A 365 -6.24 23.55 -9.47
CA SER A 365 -6.67 24.89 -9.07
C SER A 365 -7.06 25.77 -10.28
N SER A 366 -6.33 25.67 -11.38
CA SER A 366 -6.65 26.38 -12.63
C SER A 366 -7.97 25.93 -13.27
N MET A 367 -8.42 24.70 -12.98
CA MET A 367 -9.73 24.20 -13.42
C MET A 367 -10.88 24.65 -12.51
N SER A 368 -10.59 25.20 -11.32
CA SER A 368 -11.57 25.47 -10.27
C SER A 368 -12.24 26.84 -10.36
N ASP A 369 -11.86 27.70 -11.30
CA ASP A 369 -12.46 29.04 -11.41
C ASP A 369 -13.92 28.97 -11.88
N ASN A 370 -14.82 29.35 -10.97
CA ASN A 370 -16.22 29.79 -11.19
C ASN A 370 -17.33 28.77 -11.49
N LYS A 371 -17.32 27.50 -11.05
CA LYS A 371 -18.53 26.64 -11.19
C LYS A 371 -18.89 25.83 -9.96
N LYS A 372 -20.23 25.57 -9.77
CA LYS A 372 -20.83 24.79 -8.68
C LYS A 372 -20.14 23.42 -8.49
N TRP A 373 -20.05 22.94 -7.25
CA TRP A 373 -19.34 21.72 -6.82
C TRP A 373 -19.53 20.50 -7.72
N TRP A 374 -20.74 20.23 -8.22
CA TRP A 374 -21.04 19.10 -9.12
C TRP A 374 -20.55 19.29 -10.56
N SER A 375 -20.39 20.52 -11.03
CA SER A 375 -19.83 20.80 -12.36
C SER A 375 -18.30 20.82 -12.38
N ARG A 376 -17.66 20.67 -11.22
CA ARG A 376 -16.20 20.68 -11.07
C ARG A 376 -15.53 19.35 -11.47
N ILE A 377 -16.28 18.27 -11.58
CA ILE A 377 -15.73 16.98 -12.02
C ILE A 377 -15.71 16.93 -13.54
N ASN A 378 -14.79 17.66 -14.14
CA ASN A 378 -14.50 17.50 -15.56
C ASN A 378 -13.68 16.22 -15.77
N ILE A 379 -14.36 15.07 -15.88
CA ILE A 379 -13.73 13.77 -16.09
C ILE A 379 -12.79 13.80 -17.32
N LYS A 380 -13.15 14.53 -18.37
CA LYS A 380 -12.27 14.70 -19.56
C LYS A 380 -10.98 15.46 -19.22
N GLY A 381 -11.07 16.53 -18.42
CA GLY A 381 -9.89 17.27 -17.99
C GLY A 381 -8.99 16.45 -17.09
N ILE A 382 -9.56 15.77 -16.08
CA ILE A 382 -8.81 14.89 -15.16
C ILE A 382 -8.17 13.73 -15.94
N SER A 383 -8.91 13.12 -16.90
CA SER A 383 -8.36 12.05 -17.72
C SER A 383 -7.18 12.52 -18.56
N GLY A 384 -7.26 13.73 -19.13
CA GLY A 384 -6.17 14.34 -19.88
C GLY A 384 -4.91 14.55 -19.04
N ILE A 385 -5.06 15.06 -17.82
CA ILE A 385 -3.94 15.26 -16.89
C ILE A 385 -3.28 13.90 -16.54
N ILE A 386 -4.09 12.89 -16.20
CA ILE A 386 -3.57 11.56 -15.81
C ILE A 386 -2.87 10.89 -17.01
N VAL A 387 -3.48 10.93 -18.20
CA VAL A 387 -2.89 10.34 -19.41
C VAL A 387 -1.60 11.03 -19.78
N ASN A 388 -1.57 12.37 -19.81
CA ASN A 388 -0.36 13.14 -20.07
C ASN A 388 0.74 12.86 -19.05
N PHE A 389 0.39 12.73 -17.77
CA PHE A 389 1.33 12.35 -16.73
C PHE A 389 1.95 10.97 -16.98
N ILE A 390 1.13 9.96 -17.28
CA ILE A 390 1.61 8.61 -17.58
C ILE A 390 2.51 8.62 -18.81
N VAL A 391 2.08 9.23 -19.91
CA VAL A 391 2.83 9.27 -21.18
C VAL A 391 4.15 10.01 -21.02
N ASN A 392 4.15 11.18 -20.35
CA ASN A 392 5.36 11.96 -20.13
C ASN A 392 6.37 11.28 -19.21
N SER A 393 5.92 10.42 -18.28
CA SER A 393 6.85 9.67 -17.43
C SER A 393 7.75 8.72 -18.24
N PHE A 394 7.28 8.22 -19.38
CA PHE A 394 8.06 7.35 -20.24
C PHE A 394 9.19 8.09 -20.99
N LYS A 395 9.16 9.42 -21.10
CA LYS A 395 10.29 10.20 -21.63
C LYS A 395 11.58 10.01 -20.80
N ARG A 396 11.44 9.55 -19.58
CA ARG A 396 12.54 9.29 -18.64
C ARG A 396 13.04 7.82 -18.69
N MET A 397 12.52 7.02 -19.60
CA MET A 397 12.77 5.57 -19.64
C MET A 397 14.26 5.24 -19.82
N ASP A 398 14.94 5.91 -20.75
CA ASP A 398 16.35 5.63 -21.05
C ASP A 398 17.27 5.99 -19.89
N ALA A 399 16.98 7.11 -19.20
CA ALA A 399 17.73 7.49 -17.99
C ALA A 399 17.52 6.50 -16.83
N ILE A 400 16.30 5.99 -16.65
CA ILE A 400 16.00 4.97 -15.65
C ILE A 400 16.61 3.63 -16.04
N GLU A 401 16.58 3.24 -17.33
CA GLU A 401 17.25 2.03 -17.82
C GLU A 401 18.76 2.06 -17.54
N LYS A 402 19.41 3.17 -17.87
CA LYS A 402 20.83 3.40 -17.59
C LYS A 402 21.12 3.28 -16.11
N TYR A 403 20.34 3.95 -15.27
CA TYR A 403 20.50 3.91 -13.80
C TYR A 403 20.34 2.49 -13.25
N VAL A 404 19.28 1.76 -13.63
CA VAL A 404 19.04 0.38 -13.17
C VAL A 404 20.18 -0.55 -13.61
N LYS A 405 20.79 -0.30 -14.78
CA LYS A 405 21.92 -1.08 -15.28
C LYS A 405 23.20 -0.82 -14.50
N GLU A 406 23.51 0.44 -14.22
CA GLU A 406 24.78 0.89 -13.64
C GLU A 406 24.85 0.72 -12.11
N VAL A 407 23.71 0.82 -11.42
CA VAL A 407 23.66 0.76 -9.97
C VAL A 407 23.86 -0.66 -9.44
N ASN A 408 24.80 -0.82 -8.52
CA ASN A 408 24.98 -2.07 -7.77
C ASN A 408 23.95 -2.18 -6.63
N ALA A 409 23.48 -3.39 -6.35
CA ALA A 409 22.59 -3.64 -5.24
C ALA A 409 23.17 -3.20 -3.88
N ALA A 410 24.48 -3.42 -3.68
CA ALA A 410 25.18 -3.03 -2.46
C ALA A 410 25.20 -1.50 -2.19
N ASP A 411 25.10 -0.69 -3.26
CA ASP A 411 25.08 0.78 -3.14
C ASP A 411 23.69 1.30 -2.77
N LEU A 412 22.64 0.55 -3.16
CA LEU A 412 21.25 0.91 -2.89
C LEU A 412 20.80 0.55 -1.48
N TYR A 413 21.22 -0.62 -1.01
CA TYR A 413 20.90 -1.11 0.32
C TYR A 413 22.05 -1.95 0.86
N ASN A 414 22.40 -1.71 2.10
CA ASN A 414 23.39 -2.52 2.82
C ASN A 414 22.87 -2.74 4.24
N TYR A 415 22.86 -4.00 4.65
CA TYR A 415 22.51 -4.35 6.00
C TYR A 415 23.56 -5.30 6.59
N ARG A 416 24.13 -4.86 7.71
CA ARG A 416 24.99 -5.72 8.54
C ARG A 416 24.41 -5.73 9.95
N LEU A 417 24.16 -6.91 10.48
CA LEU A 417 23.72 -7.06 11.86
C LEU A 417 24.78 -6.46 12.79
N LYS A 418 24.39 -5.45 13.55
CA LYS A 418 25.25 -4.79 14.55
C LYS A 418 24.50 -4.72 15.87
N VAL A 419 24.64 -5.78 16.67
CA VAL A 419 24.02 -5.81 17.99
C VAL A 419 24.73 -4.81 18.90
N SER A 420 23.96 -3.87 19.44
CA SER A 420 24.41 -2.84 20.39
C SER A 420 24.00 -3.21 21.83
N ARG A 421 24.56 -2.51 22.83
CA ARG A 421 24.10 -2.66 24.23
C ARG A 421 22.62 -2.31 24.39
N LEU A 422 22.10 -1.41 23.57
CA LEU A 422 20.67 -1.05 23.57
C LEU A 422 19.79 -2.21 23.08
N ASP A 423 20.26 -2.99 22.11
CA ASP A 423 19.54 -4.17 21.64
C ASP A 423 19.43 -5.23 22.74
N ILE A 424 20.47 -5.41 23.57
CA ILE A 424 20.47 -6.33 24.70
C ILE A 424 19.44 -5.87 25.75
N VAL A 425 19.48 -4.60 26.14
CA VAL A 425 18.53 -4.04 27.13
C VAL A 425 17.10 -4.16 26.63
N ALA A 426 16.85 -3.84 25.37
CA ALA A 426 15.53 -3.99 24.76
C ALA A 426 15.10 -5.47 24.71
N SER A 427 16.02 -6.40 24.43
CA SER A 427 15.73 -7.84 24.45
C SER A 427 15.31 -8.31 25.83
N VAL A 428 16.01 -7.89 26.88
CA VAL A 428 15.67 -8.23 28.27
C VAL A 428 14.30 -7.68 28.64
N SER A 429 14.02 -6.41 28.34
CA SER A 429 12.70 -5.81 28.62
C SER A 429 11.57 -6.52 27.88
N PHE A 430 11.80 -6.90 26.62
CA PHE A 430 10.85 -7.64 25.82
C PHE A 430 10.56 -9.03 26.39
N VAL A 431 11.60 -9.79 26.76
CA VAL A 431 11.44 -11.12 27.37
C VAL A 431 10.66 -11.04 28.67
N ILE A 432 10.93 -10.03 29.51
CA ILE A 432 10.18 -9.81 30.76
C ILE A 432 8.69 -9.60 30.47
N VAL A 433 8.35 -8.76 29.51
CA VAL A 433 6.94 -8.49 29.16
C VAL A 433 6.25 -9.73 28.61
N VAL A 434 6.91 -10.47 27.70
CA VAL A 434 6.36 -11.73 27.17
C VAL A 434 6.14 -12.75 28.28
N PHE A 435 7.10 -12.88 29.20
CA PHE A 435 6.99 -13.78 30.33
C PHE A 435 5.83 -13.40 31.29
N LEU A 436 5.67 -12.11 31.58
CA LEU A 436 4.53 -11.61 32.37
C LEU A 436 3.19 -11.93 31.72
N VAL A 437 3.07 -11.73 30.41
CA VAL A 437 1.85 -12.06 29.67
C VAL A 437 1.56 -13.56 29.73
N ILE A 438 2.57 -14.42 29.54
CA ILE A 438 2.42 -15.87 29.62
C ILE A 438 1.97 -16.31 31.03
N ILE A 439 2.52 -15.72 32.09
CA ILE A 439 2.13 -16.04 33.48
C ILE A 439 0.65 -15.70 33.74
N ILE A 440 0.20 -14.55 33.24
CA ILE A 440 -1.18 -14.09 33.42
C ILE A 440 -2.15 -14.96 32.62
N GLU A 441 -1.83 -15.30 31.38
CA GLU A 441 -2.69 -16.17 30.57
C GLU A 441 -2.80 -17.60 31.14
N ASN A 442 -1.75 -18.10 31.79
CA ASN A 442 -1.78 -19.40 32.43
C ASN A 442 -2.39 -19.39 33.87
N GLY A 443 -2.89 -18.25 34.33
CA GLY A 443 -3.58 -18.15 35.61
C GLY A 443 -2.69 -18.23 36.86
N TYR A 444 -1.37 -18.10 36.74
CA TYR A 444 -0.44 -18.18 37.89
C TYR A 444 -0.43 -16.94 38.76
N LEU A 445 -1.15 -15.88 38.40
CA LEU A 445 -1.24 -14.61 39.15
C LEU A 445 -2.69 -14.23 39.54
N MET A 446 -3.64 -15.15 39.48
CA MET A 446 -5.00 -14.98 40.03
C MET A 446 -5.21 -15.75 41.31
#